data_596145f85c40ecff70bd4436cebef3ab
#
_entry.id   596145f85c40ecff70bd4436cebef3ab
#
_cell.length_a   1.000
_cell.length_b   1.000
_cell.length_c   1.000
_cell.angle_alpha   90.00
_cell.angle_beta   90.00
_cell.angle_gamma   90.00
#
_symmetry.space_group_name_H-M   'P 1'
#
loop_
_entity.id
_entity.type
_entity.pdbx_description
1 polymer ?
#
loop_
_entity_poly.entity_id
_entity_poly.type
_entity_poly.pdbx_seq_one_letter_code
_entity_poly.pdbx_strand_id
1 'polypeptide(L)'
;GNVGFAFGVEWRREELEEDNSDIFDGTDPFVEGNADPVNPSSLQGSSVRLDVDGERDVFSAYGELAIPVLADLPGAHSLDVQLAVRYENFSDIGDITRPKMAVSWFPVEALQFRAAASKGFRAPNLIQINSPGATLTTSVDDFAENALDENGNVIVNSTTLSDGGPGNGNYNLSTSGNKDLRPEKSDNISIGFTVQPLDGLTVTYDWWEVETIDSVGVLSDENISRLDLIARANGSSNPDVIRGEIDQDNPLGEIVLINRRYENLNTRTISGYDVSVNYEFDTGIGQFDIRLNGARTLKFNQVAGGDALTIVNAGAPEEVLGSDVGDIVGTASIPELQATAMLSWESSDGLWRSGLFLRYVGDVQETSVSITEGSETRFYEVPSQTRANVHLTKRNFMDYENLNLTFGVNNVTDEEPPLADTTFGYDGQLHSSRGRYFYTSVNYSF
;
A
#
# COMPACT_ATOMS: atom_id res chain seq x y z
N GLY A 1 -20.21 -10.45 34.86
CA GLY A 1 -18.78 -10.75 34.67
C GLY A 1 -17.89 -9.81 35.47
N ASN A 2 -16.62 -10.15 35.62
CA ASN A 2 -15.67 -9.27 36.31
C ASN A 2 -15.07 -8.27 35.31
N VAL A 3 -14.82 -7.04 35.76
CA VAL A 3 -14.07 -6.06 35.00
C VAL A 3 -12.63 -6.56 34.84
N GLY A 4 -12.16 -6.68 33.61
CA GLY A 4 -10.79 -6.98 33.27
C GLY A 4 -9.97 -5.68 33.19
N PHE A 5 -8.72 -5.74 33.68
CA PHE A 5 -7.79 -4.62 33.63
C PHE A 5 -6.42 -5.12 33.22
N ALA A 6 -5.77 -4.42 32.28
CA ALA A 6 -4.39 -4.66 31.90
C ALA A 6 -3.63 -3.34 31.81
N PHE A 7 -2.36 -3.37 32.18
CA PHE A 7 -1.44 -2.24 31.99
C PHE A 7 -0.05 -2.75 31.73
N GLY A 8 0.75 -1.94 31.05
CA GLY A 8 2.15 -2.27 30.80
C GLY A 8 2.98 -1.04 30.48
N VAL A 9 4.28 -1.20 30.66
CA VAL A 9 5.30 -0.25 30.26
C VAL A 9 6.35 -0.99 29.46
N GLU A 10 6.93 -0.32 28.50
CA GLU A 10 7.96 -0.87 27.60
C GLU A 10 9.00 0.20 27.35
N TRP A 11 10.25 -0.17 27.30
CA TRP A 11 11.33 0.62 26.72
C TRP A 11 12.02 -0.23 25.68
N ARG A 12 12.28 0.36 24.51
CA ARG A 12 13.03 -0.29 23.44
C ARG A 12 13.96 0.70 22.77
N ARG A 13 15.04 0.19 22.21
CA ARG A 13 15.93 0.91 21.31
C ARG A 13 15.79 0.33 19.92
N GLU A 14 15.65 1.18 18.94
CA GLU A 14 15.64 0.83 17.52
C GLU A 14 16.93 1.39 16.90
N GLU A 15 17.65 0.52 16.19
CA GLU A 15 18.90 0.85 15.52
C GLU A 15 18.81 0.38 14.06
N LEU A 16 19.33 1.18 13.16
CA LEU A 16 19.50 0.89 11.75
C LEU A 16 20.94 1.20 11.39
N GLU A 17 21.63 0.24 10.80
CA GLU A 17 22.95 0.41 10.20
C GLU A 17 22.91 -0.28 8.83
N GLU A 18 23.14 0.47 7.77
CA GLU A 18 23.27 -0.02 6.41
C GLU A 18 24.62 0.46 5.89
N ASP A 19 25.57 -0.46 5.77
CA ASP A 19 26.92 -0.23 5.25
C ASP A 19 26.96 -0.79 3.80
N ASN A 20 26.94 0.11 2.84
CA ASN A 20 27.00 -0.22 1.43
C ASN A 20 28.48 -0.38 1.01
N SER A 21 28.73 -1.19 -0.01
CA SER A 21 30.08 -1.34 -0.53
C SER A 21 30.59 -0.02 -1.14
N ASP A 22 31.86 0.33 -0.90
CA ASP A 22 32.55 1.50 -1.43
C ASP A 22 32.34 1.73 -2.95
N ILE A 23 32.07 0.67 -3.69
CA ILE A 23 31.77 0.72 -5.13
C ILE A 23 30.42 1.40 -5.41
N PHE A 24 29.45 1.29 -4.47
CA PHE A 24 28.11 1.86 -4.63
C PHE A 24 27.97 3.25 -4.03
N ASP A 25 28.71 3.55 -2.96
CA ASP A 25 28.54 4.79 -2.19
C ASP A 25 29.45 5.94 -2.68
N GLY A 26 30.37 5.67 -3.63
CA GLY A 26 31.27 6.65 -4.19
C GLY A 26 32.55 6.86 -3.39
N THR A 27 32.85 6.01 -2.41
CA THR A 27 34.08 6.05 -1.61
C THR A 27 35.18 5.12 -2.15
N ASP A 28 34.95 4.47 -3.31
CA ASP A 28 35.92 3.58 -3.96
C ASP A 28 37.27 4.29 -4.18
N PRO A 29 38.35 3.82 -3.54
CA PRO A 29 39.66 4.44 -3.59
C PRO A 29 40.33 4.38 -4.98
N PHE A 30 39.79 3.59 -5.91
CA PHE A 30 40.34 3.44 -7.27
C PHE A 30 39.82 4.50 -8.26
N VAL A 31 38.87 5.33 -7.89
CA VAL A 31 38.26 6.38 -8.74
C VAL A 31 38.74 7.77 -8.31
N GLU A 32 40.07 7.97 -8.14
CA GLU A 32 40.62 9.29 -7.87
C GLU A 32 40.38 10.25 -9.06
N GLY A 33 39.62 11.30 -8.83
CA GLY A 33 39.53 12.50 -9.66
C GLY A 33 38.53 12.50 -10.79
N ASN A 34 37.71 11.48 -10.98
CA ASN A 34 36.69 11.39 -12.03
C ASN A 34 35.31 10.98 -11.52
N ALA A 35 35.05 11.04 -10.22
CA ALA A 35 33.70 10.77 -9.72
C ALA A 35 32.77 11.86 -10.26
N ASP A 36 31.72 11.47 -10.97
CA ASP A 36 30.61 12.34 -11.29
C ASP A 36 30.04 12.84 -9.96
N PRO A 37 30.06 14.15 -9.67
CA PRO A 37 29.58 14.68 -8.40
C PRO A 37 28.07 14.41 -8.18
N VAL A 38 27.35 14.02 -9.23
CA VAL A 38 25.92 13.74 -9.22
C VAL A 38 25.64 12.24 -9.09
N ASN A 39 26.51 11.40 -9.66
CA ASN A 39 26.42 9.93 -9.52
C ASN A 39 27.81 9.35 -9.27
N PRO A 40 28.29 9.35 -8.02
CA PRO A 40 29.64 8.86 -7.70
C PRO A 40 29.79 7.32 -7.70
N SER A 41 28.75 6.54 -8.02
CA SER A 41 28.87 5.08 -8.10
C SER A 41 29.90 4.66 -9.16
N SER A 42 30.82 3.78 -8.78
CA SER A 42 31.82 3.21 -9.69
C SER A 42 31.27 2.08 -10.56
N LEU A 43 30.02 1.63 -10.32
CA LEU A 43 29.36 0.60 -11.11
C LEU A 43 28.51 1.21 -12.22
N GLN A 44 28.87 0.91 -13.46
CA GLN A 44 28.11 1.37 -14.62
C GLN A 44 26.66 0.82 -14.57
N GLY A 45 25.67 1.73 -14.66
CA GLY A 45 24.26 1.39 -14.65
C GLY A 45 23.71 1.10 -13.25
N SER A 46 24.47 1.38 -12.19
CA SER A 46 24.02 1.27 -10.82
C SER A 46 23.72 2.63 -10.20
N SER A 47 22.66 2.68 -9.40
CA SER A 47 22.35 3.84 -8.57
C SER A 47 23.29 3.96 -7.38
N VAL A 48 23.60 5.19 -6.98
CA VAL A 48 24.34 5.46 -5.75
C VAL A 48 23.48 5.05 -4.55
N ARG A 49 24.11 4.35 -3.61
CA ARG A 49 23.55 4.01 -2.31
C ARG A 49 24.53 4.42 -1.23
N LEU A 50 24.20 5.49 -0.56
CA LEU A 50 24.99 5.97 0.56
C LEU A 50 24.68 5.15 1.82
N ASP A 51 25.62 5.10 2.74
CA ASP A 51 25.44 4.48 4.04
C ASP A 51 24.35 5.19 4.83
N VAL A 52 23.59 4.41 5.58
CA VAL A 52 22.52 4.94 6.44
C VAL A 52 22.73 4.40 7.84
N ASP A 53 22.83 5.31 8.78
CA ASP A 53 22.79 4.96 10.18
C ASP A 53 21.76 5.82 10.93
N GLY A 54 21.14 5.22 11.96
CA GLY A 54 20.14 5.91 12.78
C GLY A 54 19.75 5.09 13.98
N GLU A 55 19.45 5.78 15.07
CA GLU A 55 18.99 5.17 16.30
C GLU A 55 17.88 6.00 16.95
N ARG A 56 17.01 5.35 17.71
CA ARG A 56 16.07 6.02 18.59
C ARG A 56 15.69 5.16 19.78
N ASP A 57 15.42 5.83 20.88
CA ASP A 57 14.83 5.22 22.07
C ASP A 57 13.31 5.48 22.08
N VAL A 58 12.54 4.48 22.50
CA VAL A 58 11.08 4.56 22.61
C VAL A 58 10.65 4.10 23.97
N PHE A 59 9.95 4.95 24.69
CA PHE A 59 9.25 4.60 25.93
C PHE A 59 7.74 4.54 25.66
N SER A 60 7.10 3.46 26.11
CA SER A 60 5.66 3.25 25.96
C SER A 60 5.00 2.92 27.28
N ALA A 61 3.76 3.37 27.46
CA ALA A 61 2.88 2.96 28.55
C ALA A 61 1.48 2.75 28.02
N TYR A 62 0.78 1.72 28.47
CA TYR A 62 -0.59 1.46 28.07
C TYR A 62 -1.46 1.00 29.22
N GLY A 63 -2.76 1.26 29.12
CA GLY A 63 -3.79 0.76 29.99
C GLY A 63 -5.02 0.32 29.20
N GLU A 64 -5.65 -0.76 29.66
CA GLU A 64 -6.83 -1.33 29.01
C GLU A 64 -7.85 -1.77 30.07
N LEU A 65 -9.13 -1.55 29.79
CA LEU A 65 -10.29 -1.98 30.58
C LEU A 65 -11.24 -2.79 29.70
N ALA A 66 -11.62 -3.96 30.13
CA ALA A 66 -12.70 -4.77 29.57
C ALA A 66 -13.86 -4.82 30.57
N ILE A 67 -14.99 -4.25 30.21
CA ILE A 67 -16.14 -4.02 31.08
C ILE A 67 -17.32 -4.83 30.56
N PRO A 68 -17.70 -5.96 31.19
CA PRO A 68 -18.94 -6.64 30.91
C PRO A 68 -20.11 -5.83 31.49
N VAL A 69 -20.84 -5.12 30.60
CA VAL A 69 -21.90 -4.18 31.01
C VAL A 69 -23.20 -4.91 31.33
N LEU A 70 -23.59 -5.84 30.47
CA LEU A 70 -24.80 -6.65 30.61
C LEU A 70 -24.51 -8.11 30.31
N ALA A 71 -25.17 -9.01 31.00
CA ALA A 71 -25.13 -10.46 30.74
C ALA A 71 -26.46 -11.11 31.08
N ASP A 72 -26.86 -12.11 30.30
CA ASP A 72 -28.01 -13.01 30.52
C ASP A 72 -29.34 -12.28 30.69
N LEU A 73 -29.52 -11.13 30.00
CA LEU A 73 -30.79 -10.37 29.99
C LEU A 73 -31.53 -10.55 28.65
N PRO A 74 -32.87 -10.43 28.64
CA PRO A 74 -33.62 -10.40 27.38
C PRO A 74 -33.11 -9.32 26.42
N GLY A 75 -32.67 -9.71 25.22
CA GLY A 75 -32.07 -8.81 24.22
C GLY A 75 -30.63 -8.35 24.50
N ALA A 76 -30.00 -8.93 25.55
CA ALA A 76 -28.61 -8.69 25.88
C ALA A 76 -28.00 -9.96 26.52
N HIS A 77 -27.78 -10.99 25.70
CA HIS A 77 -27.03 -12.17 26.08
C HIS A 77 -25.66 -11.77 26.62
N SER A 78 -24.96 -10.86 25.92
CA SER A 78 -23.85 -10.08 26.50
C SER A 78 -23.73 -8.69 25.85
N LEU A 79 -23.23 -7.76 26.63
CA LEU A 79 -22.80 -6.44 26.17
C LEU A 79 -21.47 -6.11 26.87
N ASP A 80 -20.43 -6.01 26.08
CA ASP A 80 -19.07 -5.77 26.56
C ASP A 80 -18.53 -4.47 25.97
N VAL A 81 -17.84 -3.69 26.78
CA VAL A 81 -17.15 -2.45 26.37
C VAL A 81 -15.66 -2.58 26.66
N GLN A 82 -14.83 -2.26 25.69
CA GLN A 82 -13.39 -2.18 25.84
C GLN A 82 -12.95 -0.71 25.70
N LEU A 83 -12.14 -0.25 26.65
CA LEU A 83 -11.47 1.04 26.59
C LEU A 83 -9.96 0.82 26.68
N ALA A 84 -9.18 1.50 25.86
CA ALA A 84 -7.73 1.43 25.93
C ALA A 84 -7.11 2.79 25.63
N VAL A 85 -5.93 3.02 26.19
CA VAL A 85 -5.09 4.17 25.87
C VAL A 85 -3.64 3.72 25.84
N ARG A 86 -2.89 4.22 24.83
CA ARG A 86 -1.45 4.02 24.70
C ARG A 86 -0.76 5.38 24.58
N TYR A 87 0.32 5.53 25.33
CA TYR A 87 1.24 6.65 25.26
C TYR A 87 2.59 6.12 24.77
N GLU A 88 3.21 6.82 23.82
CA GLU A 88 4.58 6.57 23.37
C GLU A 88 5.36 7.87 23.31
N ASN A 89 6.63 7.80 23.69
CA ASN A 89 7.59 8.88 23.61
C ASN A 89 8.82 8.39 22.84
N PHE A 90 9.09 9.03 21.73
CA PHE A 90 10.22 8.77 20.85
C PHE A 90 11.27 9.84 21.06
N SER A 91 12.55 9.46 21.09
CA SER A 91 13.67 10.41 21.30
C SER A 91 13.85 11.41 20.15
N ASP A 92 13.34 11.09 18.95
CA ASP A 92 13.53 11.86 17.71
C ASP A 92 12.29 12.65 17.27
N ILE A 93 11.08 12.12 17.47
CA ILE A 93 9.83 12.69 16.94
C ILE A 93 8.81 13.12 18.00
N GLY A 94 9.17 13.02 19.30
CA GLY A 94 8.35 13.45 20.43
C GLY A 94 7.34 12.41 20.88
N ASP A 95 6.24 12.85 21.50
CA ASP A 95 5.27 11.99 22.16
C ASP A 95 3.92 11.96 21.45
N ILE A 96 3.20 10.85 21.66
CA ILE A 96 1.87 10.65 21.12
C ILE A 96 1.00 9.82 22.06
N THR A 97 -0.29 10.18 22.18
CA THR A 97 -1.29 9.44 22.97
C THR A 97 -2.44 9.02 22.08
N ARG A 98 -2.84 7.74 22.16
CA ARG A 98 -3.87 7.14 21.29
C ARG A 98 -4.90 6.36 22.09
N PRO A 99 -6.16 6.82 22.12
CA PRO A 99 -7.29 6.10 22.72
C PRO A 99 -7.95 5.13 21.75
N LYS A 100 -8.59 4.11 22.31
CA LYS A 100 -9.46 3.16 21.62
C LYS A 100 -10.70 2.87 22.46
N MET A 101 -11.84 2.74 21.80
CA MET A 101 -13.10 2.25 22.37
C MET A 101 -13.67 1.18 21.44
N ALA A 102 -14.16 0.08 21.99
CA ALA A 102 -14.88 -0.94 21.24
C ALA A 102 -16.09 -1.44 22.05
N VAL A 103 -17.11 -1.87 21.32
CA VAL A 103 -18.36 -2.42 21.87
C VAL A 103 -18.66 -3.72 21.14
N SER A 104 -18.99 -4.76 21.90
CA SER A 104 -19.51 -6.02 21.41
C SER A 104 -20.84 -6.31 22.09
N TRP A 105 -21.91 -6.48 21.30
CA TRP A 105 -23.26 -6.74 21.79
C TRP A 105 -23.83 -7.99 21.12
N PHE A 106 -24.17 -8.95 21.96
CA PHE A 106 -24.92 -10.15 21.59
C PHE A 106 -26.35 -10.00 22.08
N PRO A 107 -27.32 -9.56 21.26
CA PRO A 107 -28.73 -9.59 21.66
C PRO A 107 -29.22 -11.00 21.97
N VAL A 108 -28.77 -11.94 21.18
CA VAL A 108 -28.93 -13.39 21.36
C VAL A 108 -27.61 -14.08 21.03
N GLU A 109 -27.41 -15.33 21.46
CA GLU A 109 -26.16 -16.08 21.28
C GLU A 109 -25.73 -16.15 19.78
N ALA A 110 -26.68 -16.31 18.87
CA ALA A 110 -26.44 -16.46 17.44
C ALA A 110 -26.21 -15.14 16.67
N LEU A 111 -26.27 -13.98 17.33
CA LEU A 111 -26.13 -12.68 16.67
C LEU A 111 -25.25 -11.73 17.49
N GLN A 112 -24.16 -11.27 16.88
CA GLN A 112 -23.25 -10.27 17.44
C GLN A 112 -23.28 -9.00 16.59
N PHE A 113 -23.38 -7.85 17.22
CA PHE A 113 -23.00 -6.56 16.65
C PHE A 113 -21.71 -6.08 17.29
N ARG A 114 -20.85 -5.44 16.50
CA ARG A 114 -19.60 -4.86 16.98
C ARG A 114 -19.35 -3.50 16.36
N ALA A 115 -18.77 -2.62 17.16
CA ALA A 115 -18.29 -1.32 16.69
C ALA A 115 -17.00 -0.97 17.40
N ALA A 116 -16.07 -0.34 16.70
CA ALA A 116 -14.85 0.18 17.28
C ALA A 116 -14.50 1.53 16.68
N ALA A 117 -13.96 2.40 17.54
CA ALA A 117 -13.34 3.65 17.14
C ALA A 117 -11.97 3.75 17.82
N SER A 118 -10.93 4.08 17.07
CA SER A 118 -9.59 4.21 17.61
C SER A 118 -8.79 5.26 16.88
N LYS A 119 -7.87 5.89 17.61
CA LYS A 119 -6.84 6.72 17.03
C LYS A 119 -5.54 5.89 16.92
N GLY A 120 -4.98 5.82 15.73
CA GLY A 120 -3.71 5.17 15.45
C GLY A 120 -2.63 6.18 15.13
N PHE A 121 -1.39 5.70 14.99
CA PHE A 121 -0.29 6.48 14.45
C PHE A 121 0.77 5.55 13.86
N ARG A 122 1.61 6.11 13.01
CA ARG A 122 2.82 5.47 12.51
C ARG A 122 3.98 6.45 12.64
N ALA A 123 4.99 6.08 13.42
CA ALA A 123 6.25 6.81 13.44
C ALA A 123 6.96 6.66 12.07
N PRO A 124 7.57 7.72 11.51
CA PRO A 124 8.48 7.57 10.38
C PRO A 124 9.56 6.55 10.73
N ASN A 125 9.95 5.71 9.78
CA ASN A 125 11.05 4.77 10.02
C ASN A 125 12.41 5.48 9.96
N LEU A 126 13.47 4.80 10.44
CA LEU A 126 14.81 5.41 10.53
C LEU A 126 15.40 5.75 9.15
N ILE A 127 15.02 5.04 8.06
CA ILE A 127 15.40 5.40 6.69
C ILE A 127 14.72 6.70 6.27
N GLN A 128 13.42 6.85 6.51
CA GLN A 128 12.68 8.07 6.16
C GLN A 128 13.22 9.31 6.87
N ILE A 129 13.87 9.14 8.02
CA ILE A 129 14.45 10.25 8.80
C ILE A 129 15.92 10.48 8.41
N ASN A 130 16.73 9.42 8.28
CA ASN A 130 18.18 9.53 8.27
C ASN A 130 18.83 9.24 6.91
N SER A 131 18.10 8.75 5.88
CA SER A 131 18.71 8.47 4.59
C SER A 131 19.39 9.70 4.00
N PRO A 132 20.68 9.65 3.68
CA PRO A 132 21.41 10.79 3.06
C PRO A 132 21.01 10.97 1.58
N GLY A 133 20.36 9.99 0.97
CA GLY A 133 19.88 9.98 -0.39
C GLY A 133 20.26 8.72 -1.14
N ALA A 134 19.33 8.26 -1.99
CA ALA A 134 19.59 7.22 -2.98
C ALA A 134 19.27 7.81 -4.35
N THR A 135 20.19 7.68 -5.30
CA THR A 135 20.07 8.32 -6.62
C THR A 135 19.78 7.26 -7.69
N LEU A 136 18.81 7.53 -8.54
CA LEU A 136 18.53 6.74 -9.74
C LEU A 136 18.47 7.65 -10.96
N THR A 137 18.73 7.11 -12.16
CA THR A 137 18.57 7.84 -13.43
C THR A 137 17.19 7.56 -13.99
N THR A 138 16.47 8.62 -14.34
CA THR A 138 15.12 8.58 -14.91
C THR A 138 14.92 9.71 -15.93
N SER A 139 13.71 9.88 -16.47
CA SER A 139 13.33 11.00 -17.32
C SER A 139 12.11 11.69 -16.75
N VAL A 140 12.02 13.00 -16.89
CA VAL A 140 10.88 13.82 -16.46
C VAL A 140 10.57 14.86 -17.52
N ASP A 141 9.33 15.30 -17.55
CA ASP A 141 8.93 16.45 -18.35
C ASP A 141 9.41 17.75 -17.70
N ASP A 142 10.03 18.62 -18.47
CA ASP A 142 10.45 19.95 -18.01
C ASP A 142 9.32 20.96 -18.20
N PHE A 143 8.43 21.02 -17.19
CA PHE A 143 7.28 21.91 -17.23
C PHE A 143 7.67 23.38 -17.35
N ALA A 144 8.81 23.81 -16.79
CA ALA A 144 9.25 25.21 -16.83
C ALA A 144 9.76 25.61 -18.22
N GLU A 145 10.51 24.73 -18.89
CA GLU A 145 11.01 24.99 -20.24
C GLU A 145 9.90 24.99 -21.27
N ASN A 146 8.96 24.02 -21.15
CA ASN A 146 7.81 23.92 -22.04
C ASN A 146 6.78 25.06 -21.84
N ALA A 147 6.88 25.81 -20.75
CA ALA A 147 6.02 26.96 -20.45
C ALA A 147 6.61 28.31 -20.86
N LEU A 148 7.73 28.36 -21.61
CA LEU A 148 8.34 29.60 -22.08
C LEU A 148 7.52 30.22 -23.23
N ASP A 149 7.27 31.54 -23.12
CA ASP A 149 6.74 32.34 -24.24
C ASP A 149 7.84 32.74 -25.23
N GLU A 150 7.47 33.38 -26.35
CA GLU A 150 8.40 33.89 -27.39
C GLU A 150 9.41 34.91 -26.81
N ASN A 151 9.17 35.48 -25.66
CA ASN A 151 10.04 36.45 -24.98
C ASN A 151 10.90 35.81 -23.87
N GLY A 152 10.78 34.51 -23.65
CA GLY A 152 11.50 33.78 -22.63
C GLY A 152 10.88 33.93 -21.23
N ASN A 153 9.62 34.36 -21.11
CA ASN A 153 8.94 34.40 -19.80
C ASN A 153 8.22 33.08 -19.56
N VAL A 154 8.29 32.62 -18.33
CA VAL A 154 7.58 31.41 -17.87
C VAL A 154 6.12 31.75 -17.58
N ILE A 155 5.17 31.00 -18.19
CA ILE A 155 3.73 31.20 -18.04
C ILE A 155 3.12 30.03 -17.26
N VAL A 156 2.46 30.35 -16.14
CA VAL A 156 1.70 29.39 -15.33
C VAL A 156 0.22 29.49 -15.64
N ASN A 157 -0.37 28.40 -16.09
CA ASN A 157 -1.81 28.21 -16.25
C ASN A 157 -2.14 26.72 -16.22
N SER A 158 -3.42 26.37 -16.28
CA SER A 158 -3.86 24.97 -16.26
C SER A 158 -3.22 24.13 -17.38
N THR A 159 -3.05 24.70 -18.59
CA THR A 159 -2.45 23.98 -19.73
C THR A 159 -0.97 23.70 -19.47
N THR A 160 -0.18 24.71 -19.08
CA THR A 160 1.27 24.53 -18.84
C THR A 160 1.57 23.66 -17.62
N LEU A 161 0.65 23.58 -16.66
CA LEU A 161 0.74 22.67 -15.51
C LEU A 161 0.30 21.23 -15.86
N SER A 162 -0.46 21.05 -16.95
CA SER A 162 -0.93 19.72 -17.38
C SER A 162 -0.04 19.10 -18.46
N ASP A 163 0.53 19.90 -19.33
CA ASP A 163 1.34 19.47 -20.47
C ASP A 163 2.80 19.84 -20.24
N GLY A 164 3.57 18.86 -19.84
CA GLY A 164 5.02 18.99 -19.61
C GLY A 164 5.86 18.90 -20.89
N GLY A 165 5.21 18.67 -22.03
CA GLY A 165 5.90 18.48 -23.31
C GLY A 165 6.67 17.16 -23.41
N PRO A 166 7.53 16.97 -24.42
CA PRO A 166 8.37 15.79 -24.53
C PRO A 166 9.40 15.78 -23.42
N GLY A 167 9.54 14.65 -22.73
CA GLY A 167 10.50 14.48 -21.64
C GLY A 167 11.94 14.83 -22.04
N ASN A 168 12.60 15.62 -21.23
CA ASN A 168 13.96 16.09 -21.44
C ASN A 168 14.99 15.11 -20.88
N GLY A 169 15.42 14.18 -21.71
CA GLY A 169 16.64 13.41 -21.46
C GLY A 169 16.65 12.58 -20.16
N ASN A 170 17.82 12.04 -19.84
CA ASN A 170 18.07 11.33 -18.58
C ASN A 170 18.63 12.30 -17.56
N TYR A 171 18.01 12.39 -16.39
CA TYR A 171 18.50 13.13 -15.23
C TYR A 171 18.63 12.21 -14.01
N ASN A 172 19.29 12.69 -12.99
CA ASN A 172 19.42 11.98 -11.74
C ASN A 172 18.29 12.38 -10.77
N LEU A 173 17.67 11.39 -10.12
CA LEU A 173 16.65 11.59 -9.11
C LEU A 173 17.18 11.09 -7.77
N SER A 174 17.37 11.99 -6.81
CA SER A 174 17.80 11.66 -5.46
C SER A 174 16.62 11.66 -4.50
N THR A 175 16.52 10.64 -3.64
CA THR A 175 15.48 10.57 -2.60
C THR A 175 16.14 10.50 -1.23
N SER A 176 16.01 11.57 -0.42
CA SER A 176 16.62 11.69 0.91
C SER A 176 15.61 11.59 2.04
N GLY A 177 16.14 11.32 3.25
CA GLY A 177 15.39 11.38 4.50
C GLY A 177 15.08 12.83 4.92
N ASN A 178 14.20 12.95 5.92
CA ASN A 178 13.84 14.24 6.49
C ASN A 178 13.68 14.13 8.01
N LYS A 179 14.49 14.90 8.75
CA LYS A 179 14.48 14.91 10.23
C LYS A 179 13.32 15.70 10.83
N ASP A 180 12.60 16.47 10.01
CA ASP A 180 11.44 17.26 10.42
C ASP A 180 10.11 16.51 10.25
N LEU A 181 10.16 15.22 9.91
CA LEU A 181 8.96 14.38 9.77
C LEU A 181 8.19 14.25 11.08
N ARG A 182 6.88 14.43 10.97
CA ARG A 182 5.94 14.18 12.07
C ARG A 182 5.35 12.77 11.94
N PRO A 183 4.93 12.15 13.06
CA PRO A 183 4.16 10.91 12.99
C PRO A 183 2.89 11.08 12.16
N GLU A 184 2.62 10.12 11.29
CA GLU A 184 1.30 9.97 10.70
C GLU A 184 0.29 9.66 11.80
N LYS A 185 -0.91 10.20 11.67
CA LYS A 185 -2.02 9.97 12.61
C LYS A 185 -3.16 9.32 11.86
N SER A 186 -3.87 8.40 12.51
CA SER A 186 -5.07 7.84 11.90
C SER A 186 -6.26 7.84 12.84
N ASP A 187 -7.43 8.07 12.26
CA ASP A 187 -8.73 7.85 12.87
C ASP A 187 -9.36 6.63 12.17
N ASN A 188 -9.70 5.61 12.98
CA ASN A 188 -10.19 4.33 12.48
C ASN A 188 -11.57 4.06 13.06
N ILE A 189 -12.53 3.73 12.22
CA ILE A 189 -13.89 3.35 12.61
C ILE A 189 -14.23 2.02 11.93
N SER A 190 -14.85 1.10 12.67
CA SER A 190 -15.43 -0.11 12.09
C SER A 190 -16.76 -0.44 12.75
N ILE A 191 -17.70 -0.97 11.96
CA ILE A 191 -19.02 -1.42 12.41
C ILE A 191 -19.34 -2.69 11.64
N GLY A 192 -19.76 -3.72 12.35
CA GLY A 192 -20.09 -4.98 11.72
C GLY A 192 -21.03 -5.87 12.55
N PHE A 193 -21.37 -6.99 11.97
CA PHE A 193 -22.14 -8.03 12.63
C PHE A 193 -21.64 -9.41 12.23
N THR A 194 -21.90 -10.38 13.11
CA THR A 194 -21.75 -11.80 12.84
C THR A 194 -23.06 -12.48 13.22
N VAL A 195 -23.57 -13.33 12.32
CA VAL A 195 -24.77 -14.10 12.55
C VAL A 195 -24.57 -15.59 12.26
N GLN A 196 -25.11 -16.43 13.11
CA GLN A 196 -25.17 -17.90 12.98
C GLN A 196 -26.63 -18.31 12.81
N PRO A 197 -27.22 -18.22 11.59
CA PRO A 197 -28.63 -18.45 11.38
C PRO A 197 -29.04 -19.94 11.46
N LEU A 198 -28.08 -20.84 11.34
CA LEU A 198 -28.22 -22.28 11.49
C LEU A 198 -26.88 -22.91 11.89
N ASP A 199 -26.92 -24.14 12.35
CA ASP A 199 -25.74 -24.90 12.76
C ASP A 199 -24.72 -24.98 11.59
N GLY A 200 -23.47 -24.70 11.91
CA GLY A 200 -22.36 -24.72 10.96
C GLY A 200 -22.27 -23.51 10.03
N LEU A 201 -23.30 -22.64 9.93
CA LEU A 201 -23.25 -21.44 9.08
C LEU A 201 -22.96 -20.19 9.89
N THR A 202 -21.87 -19.51 9.53
CA THR A 202 -21.49 -18.19 10.09
C THR A 202 -21.37 -17.18 8.95
N VAL A 203 -22.04 -16.05 9.08
CA VAL A 203 -21.94 -14.91 8.15
C VAL A 203 -21.45 -13.70 8.92
N THR A 204 -20.43 -13.05 8.38
CA THR A 204 -19.83 -11.85 8.96
C THR A 204 -19.83 -10.74 7.93
N TYR A 205 -20.14 -9.53 8.36
CA TYR A 205 -20.03 -8.31 7.59
C TYR A 205 -19.38 -7.23 8.45
N ASP A 206 -18.37 -6.52 7.91
CA ASP A 206 -17.73 -5.39 8.53
C ASP A 206 -17.57 -4.26 7.51
N TRP A 207 -18.07 -3.09 7.85
CA TRP A 207 -17.70 -1.84 7.20
C TRP A 207 -16.62 -1.15 8.03
N TRP A 208 -15.65 -0.54 7.35
CA TRP A 208 -14.55 0.15 7.99
C TRP A 208 -14.12 1.39 7.20
N GLU A 209 -13.58 2.37 7.93
CA GLU A 209 -12.95 3.57 7.38
C GLU A 209 -11.70 3.91 8.19
N VAL A 210 -10.64 4.26 7.47
CA VAL A 210 -9.37 4.72 8.01
C VAL A 210 -9.03 6.05 7.35
N GLU A 211 -8.97 7.11 8.14
CA GLU A 211 -8.44 8.39 7.71
C GLU A 211 -7.03 8.56 8.26
N THR A 212 -6.04 8.73 7.39
CA THR A 212 -4.64 8.97 7.75
C THR A 212 -4.29 10.42 7.44
N ILE A 213 -3.83 11.15 8.44
CA ILE A 213 -3.44 12.55 8.37
C ILE A 213 -1.93 12.64 8.46
N ASP A 214 -1.32 13.61 7.78
CA ASP A 214 0.14 13.77 7.72
C ASP A 214 0.84 12.52 7.12
N SER A 215 0.24 11.88 6.10
CA SER A 215 0.82 10.71 5.43
C SER A 215 2.23 11.00 4.94
N VAL A 216 3.20 10.18 5.33
CA VAL A 216 4.59 10.33 4.91
C VAL A 216 4.79 9.68 3.54
N GLY A 217 5.19 10.49 2.60
CA GLY A 217 5.48 10.08 1.22
C GLY A 217 6.57 10.93 0.60
N VAL A 218 6.74 10.76 -0.69
CA VAL A 218 7.65 11.53 -1.53
C VAL A 218 6.84 12.09 -2.67
N LEU A 219 6.92 13.39 -2.92
CA LEU A 219 6.27 13.97 -4.09
C LEU A 219 6.91 13.44 -5.36
N SER A 220 6.12 13.23 -6.42
CA SER A 220 6.65 12.76 -7.70
C SER A 220 7.61 13.79 -8.32
N ASP A 221 8.56 13.33 -9.10
CA ASP A 221 9.53 14.16 -9.81
C ASP A 221 8.85 15.14 -10.77
N GLU A 222 7.79 14.71 -11.44
CA GLU A 222 6.95 15.58 -12.27
C GLU A 222 6.34 16.72 -11.45
N ASN A 223 5.84 16.43 -10.25
CA ASN A 223 5.25 17.45 -9.39
C ASN A 223 6.31 18.42 -8.86
N ILE A 224 7.55 17.96 -8.63
CA ILE A 224 8.68 18.85 -8.29
C ILE A 224 9.07 19.73 -9.48
N SER A 225 9.02 19.22 -10.71
CA SER A 225 9.22 20.02 -11.92
C SER A 225 8.11 21.08 -12.11
N ARG A 226 6.83 20.74 -11.78
CA ARG A 226 5.73 21.73 -11.73
C ARG A 226 5.96 22.82 -10.68
N LEU A 227 6.52 22.48 -9.53
CA LEU A 227 6.89 23.46 -8.52
C LEU A 227 8.01 24.40 -9.00
N ASP A 228 8.98 23.91 -9.81
CA ASP A 228 10.00 24.79 -10.44
C ASP A 228 9.36 25.74 -11.45
N LEU A 229 8.41 25.27 -12.26
CA LEU A 229 7.61 26.13 -13.14
C LEU A 229 6.93 27.28 -12.35
N ILE A 230 6.24 26.95 -11.26
CA ILE A 230 5.56 27.94 -10.42
C ILE A 230 6.55 28.91 -9.78
N ALA A 231 7.68 28.41 -9.28
CA ALA A 231 8.73 29.25 -8.67
C ALA A 231 9.31 30.24 -9.69
N ARG A 232 9.60 29.79 -10.92
CA ARG A 232 10.15 30.63 -12.00
C ARG A 232 9.19 31.70 -12.46
N ALA A 233 7.92 31.40 -12.58
CA ALA A 233 6.91 32.41 -12.89
C ALA A 233 6.82 33.51 -11.81
N ASN A 234 7.23 33.21 -10.58
CA ASN A 234 7.33 34.15 -9.47
C ASN A 234 8.73 34.80 -9.32
N GLY A 235 9.61 34.60 -10.30
CA GLY A 235 10.96 35.20 -10.33
C GLY A 235 11.99 34.52 -9.42
N SER A 236 11.76 33.27 -9.03
CA SER A 236 12.67 32.42 -8.28
C SER A 236 12.92 31.08 -8.99
N SER A 237 13.52 30.12 -8.33
CA SER A 237 13.65 28.73 -8.82
C SER A 237 13.41 27.77 -7.66
N ASN A 238 12.98 26.55 -7.99
CA ASN A 238 12.90 25.50 -6.99
C ASN A 238 14.33 25.00 -6.66
N PRO A 239 14.78 25.06 -5.39
CA PRO A 239 16.14 24.63 -5.02
C PRO A 239 16.34 23.11 -5.18
N ASP A 240 15.26 22.33 -5.27
CA ASP A 240 15.31 20.89 -5.45
C ASP A 240 15.46 20.48 -6.93
N VAL A 241 15.40 21.44 -7.88
CA VAL A 241 15.64 21.23 -9.31
C VAL A 241 16.98 21.87 -9.69
N ILE A 242 17.99 21.03 -9.88
CA ILE A 242 19.33 21.46 -10.28
C ILE A 242 19.45 21.37 -11.79
N ARG A 243 19.87 22.48 -12.41
CA ARG A 243 20.00 22.59 -13.84
C ARG A 243 21.46 22.76 -14.27
N GLY A 244 21.77 22.29 -15.48
CA GLY A 244 23.04 22.45 -16.15
C GLY A 244 23.26 23.85 -16.71
N GLU A 245 24.27 23.96 -17.57
CA GLU A 245 24.59 25.23 -18.25
C GLU A 245 23.47 25.65 -19.21
N ILE A 246 23.22 26.95 -19.26
CA ILE A 246 22.26 27.55 -20.21
C ILE A 246 22.92 27.60 -21.61
N ASP A 247 22.21 27.13 -22.62
CA ASP A 247 22.61 27.24 -24.03
C ASP A 247 21.47 27.77 -24.91
N GLN A 248 21.65 27.74 -26.23
CA GLN A 248 20.65 28.26 -27.17
C GLN A 248 19.41 27.38 -27.31
N ASP A 249 19.60 26.07 -27.09
CA ASP A 249 18.52 25.06 -27.20
C ASP A 249 17.81 24.88 -25.88
N ASN A 250 18.51 25.16 -24.74
CA ASN A 250 18.00 25.04 -23.38
C ASN A 250 18.18 26.35 -22.59
N PRO A 251 17.27 27.31 -22.74
CA PRO A 251 17.40 28.64 -22.12
C PRO A 251 17.28 28.66 -20.60
N LEU A 252 16.80 27.59 -19.99
CA LEU A 252 16.78 27.39 -18.54
C LEU A 252 17.91 26.44 -18.05
N GLY A 253 18.64 25.79 -18.99
CA GLY A 253 19.55 24.66 -18.74
C GLY A 253 18.79 23.35 -18.49
N GLU A 254 19.31 22.25 -19.01
CA GLU A 254 18.72 20.93 -18.80
C GLU A 254 18.62 20.58 -17.30
N ILE A 255 17.56 19.87 -16.91
CA ILE A 255 17.47 19.29 -15.58
C ILE A 255 18.55 18.19 -15.46
N VAL A 256 19.45 18.34 -14.49
CA VAL A 256 20.56 17.41 -14.20
C VAL A 256 20.22 16.52 -13.00
N LEU A 257 19.60 17.12 -11.99
CA LEU A 257 19.24 16.43 -10.76
C LEU A 257 17.94 17.00 -10.20
N ILE A 258 17.05 16.13 -9.77
CA ILE A 258 15.93 16.47 -8.91
C ILE A 258 16.17 15.84 -7.54
N ASN A 259 16.16 16.66 -6.50
CA ASN A 259 16.17 16.21 -5.11
C ASN A 259 14.74 16.13 -4.61
N ARG A 260 14.35 14.98 -4.09
CA ARG A 260 13.10 14.81 -3.36
C ARG A 260 13.40 14.26 -1.98
N ARG A 261 12.55 14.59 -1.05
CA ARG A 261 12.67 14.11 0.34
C ARG A 261 11.35 13.57 0.83
N TYR A 262 11.41 12.77 1.88
CA TYR A 262 10.21 12.36 2.57
C TYR A 262 9.55 13.56 3.25
N GLU A 263 8.22 13.67 3.08
CA GLU A 263 7.42 14.77 3.63
C GLU A 263 6.08 14.25 4.16
N ASN A 264 5.48 15.02 5.07
CA ASN A 264 4.09 14.80 5.46
C ASN A 264 3.20 15.47 4.41
N LEU A 265 2.71 14.69 3.44
CA LEU A 265 2.07 15.22 2.23
C LEU A 265 0.55 15.35 2.39
N ASN A 266 -0.14 14.24 2.55
CA ASN A 266 -1.56 14.14 2.25
C ASN A 266 -2.39 13.64 3.43
N THR A 267 -3.68 13.98 3.41
CA THR A 267 -4.70 13.23 4.14
C THR A 267 -5.23 12.14 3.21
N ARG A 268 -5.21 10.89 3.68
CA ARG A 268 -5.69 9.73 2.94
C ARG A 268 -6.87 9.11 3.66
N THR A 269 -7.98 8.91 2.94
CA THR A 269 -9.15 8.19 3.45
C THR A 269 -9.32 6.90 2.67
N ILE A 270 -9.32 5.78 3.38
CA ILE A 270 -9.62 4.46 2.79
C ILE A 270 -10.85 3.92 3.49
N SER A 271 -11.86 3.49 2.74
CA SER A 271 -13.03 2.82 3.30
C SER A 271 -13.47 1.65 2.44
N GLY A 272 -14.15 0.71 3.08
CA GLY A 272 -14.62 -0.49 2.41
C GLY A 272 -15.48 -1.36 3.30
N TYR A 273 -15.77 -2.54 2.80
CA TYR A 273 -16.40 -3.58 3.61
C TYR A 273 -15.86 -4.96 3.25
N ASP A 274 -15.90 -5.81 4.27
CA ASP A 274 -15.53 -7.22 4.19
C ASP A 274 -16.75 -8.08 4.46
N VAL A 275 -16.89 -9.16 3.69
CA VAL A 275 -17.92 -10.18 3.86
C VAL A 275 -17.24 -11.54 3.98
N SER A 276 -17.61 -12.31 5.00
CA SER A 276 -17.15 -13.69 5.15
C SER A 276 -18.34 -14.60 5.39
N VAL A 277 -18.36 -15.74 4.68
CA VAL A 277 -19.35 -16.80 4.87
C VAL A 277 -18.58 -18.09 5.07
N ASN A 278 -18.82 -18.75 6.21
CA ASN A 278 -18.29 -20.07 6.52
C ASN A 278 -19.44 -21.02 6.75
N TYR A 279 -19.45 -22.13 6.03
CA TYR A 279 -20.49 -23.14 6.18
C TYR A 279 -19.89 -24.54 6.19
N GLU A 280 -20.03 -25.19 7.33
CA GLU A 280 -19.61 -26.58 7.56
C GLU A 280 -20.82 -27.45 7.75
N PHE A 281 -20.92 -28.54 6.99
CA PHE A 281 -22.06 -29.47 7.06
C PHE A 281 -21.64 -30.89 6.71
N ASP A 282 -22.36 -31.87 7.32
CA ASP A 282 -22.17 -33.28 7.09
C ASP A 282 -23.15 -33.83 6.07
N THR A 283 -22.68 -34.80 5.28
CA THR A 283 -23.47 -35.55 4.32
C THR A 283 -23.16 -37.04 4.40
N GLY A 284 -23.95 -37.84 3.71
CA GLY A 284 -23.70 -39.31 3.61
C GLY A 284 -22.34 -39.68 2.97
N ILE A 285 -21.70 -38.76 2.25
CA ILE A 285 -20.40 -38.97 1.59
C ILE A 285 -19.24 -38.27 2.31
N GLY A 286 -19.51 -37.57 3.42
CA GLY A 286 -18.49 -36.88 4.20
C GLY A 286 -18.87 -35.46 4.55
N GLN A 287 -17.90 -34.75 5.12
CA GLN A 287 -18.00 -33.37 5.60
C GLN A 287 -17.58 -32.39 4.49
N PHE A 288 -18.36 -31.32 4.36
CA PHE A 288 -18.04 -30.19 3.50
C PHE A 288 -17.78 -28.95 4.32
N ASP A 289 -16.78 -28.15 3.89
CA ASP A 289 -16.46 -26.82 4.43
C ASP A 289 -16.41 -25.84 3.25
N ILE A 290 -17.27 -24.85 3.27
CA ILE A 290 -17.35 -23.76 2.29
C ILE A 290 -16.90 -22.47 2.98
N ARG A 291 -15.92 -21.78 2.40
CA ARG A 291 -15.47 -20.46 2.86
C ARG A 291 -15.49 -19.49 1.70
N LEU A 292 -16.22 -18.40 1.87
CA LEU A 292 -16.27 -17.30 0.93
C LEU A 292 -15.79 -16.04 1.65
N ASN A 293 -14.83 -15.32 1.07
CA ASN A 293 -14.39 -14.03 1.56
C ASN A 293 -14.39 -13.05 0.40
N GLY A 294 -14.92 -11.86 0.64
CA GLY A 294 -14.93 -10.77 -0.31
C GLY A 294 -14.58 -9.48 0.40
N ALA A 295 -13.70 -8.68 -0.19
CA ALA A 295 -13.35 -7.35 0.26
C ALA A 295 -13.66 -6.36 -0.87
N ARG A 296 -14.44 -5.32 -0.58
CA ARG A 296 -14.67 -4.23 -1.52
C ARG A 296 -14.15 -2.93 -0.95
N THR A 297 -13.23 -2.31 -1.68
CA THR A 297 -12.77 -0.95 -1.42
C THR A 297 -13.76 0.01 -2.04
N LEU A 298 -14.33 0.90 -1.23
CA LEU A 298 -15.30 1.91 -1.67
C LEU A 298 -14.65 3.23 -1.97
N LYS A 299 -13.55 3.53 -1.29
CA LYS A 299 -12.83 4.80 -1.38
C LYS A 299 -11.37 4.58 -1.06
N PHE A 300 -10.51 5.16 -1.86
CA PHE A 300 -9.09 5.34 -1.56
C PHE A 300 -8.70 6.74 -2.07
N ASN A 301 -9.07 7.75 -1.27
CA ASN A 301 -8.96 9.13 -1.66
C ASN A 301 -7.79 9.80 -0.95
N GLN A 302 -7.00 10.55 -1.70
CA GLN A 302 -5.89 11.37 -1.23
C GLN A 302 -6.21 12.84 -1.51
N VAL A 303 -6.17 13.66 -0.47
CA VAL A 303 -6.41 15.11 -0.57
C VAL A 303 -5.07 15.81 -0.55
N ALA A 304 -4.85 16.72 -1.51
CA ALA A 304 -3.62 17.49 -1.61
C ALA A 304 -3.29 18.20 -0.30
N GLY A 305 -2.04 18.06 0.12
CA GLY A 305 -1.44 18.78 1.24
C GLY A 305 -0.05 19.26 0.87
N GLY A 306 0.60 20.07 1.70
CA GLY A 306 1.97 20.52 1.47
C GLY A 306 2.18 21.12 0.06
N ASP A 307 3.20 20.65 -0.63
CA ASP A 307 3.59 21.14 -1.95
C ASP A 307 2.61 20.75 -3.06
N ALA A 308 1.90 19.61 -2.95
CA ALA A 308 0.84 19.25 -3.88
C ALA A 308 -0.30 20.28 -3.88
N LEU A 309 -0.66 20.82 -2.71
CA LEU A 309 -1.65 21.88 -2.61
C LEU A 309 -1.20 23.18 -3.30
N THR A 310 0.10 23.48 -3.31
CA THR A 310 0.67 24.64 -4.02
C THR A 310 0.43 24.52 -5.54
N ILE A 311 0.57 23.33 -6.10
CA ILE A 311 0.33 23.05 -7.52
C ILE A 311 -1.16 23.22 -7.87
N VAL A 312 -2.06 22.66 -7.05
CA VAL A 312 -3.52 22.83 -7.23
C VAL A 312 -3.92 24.31 -7.15
N ASN A 313 -3.40 25.04 -6.15
CA ASN A 313 -3.67 26.46 -5.99
C ASN A 313 -3.14 27.33 -7.14
N ALA A 314 -2.11 26.87 -7.86
CA ALA A 314 -1.61 27.51 -9.07
C ALA A 314 -2.50 27.26 -10.31
N GLY A 315 -3.53 26.42 -10.18
CA GLY A 315 -4.53 26.15 -11.22
C GLY A 315 -4.35 24.82 -11.96
N ALA A 316 -3.52 23.91 -11.44
CA ALA A 316 -3.44 22.54 -11.97
C ALA A 316 -4.73 21.77 -11.67
N PRO A 317 -5.28 21.01 -12.62
CA PRO A 317 -6.31 20.03 -12.34
C PRO A 317 -5.74 18.95 -11.37
N GLU A 318 -6.56 18.46 -10.45
CA GLU A 318 -6.11 17.43 -9.49
C GLU A 318 -5.63 16.15 -10.19
N GLU A 319 -6.22 15.81 -11.34
CA GLU A 319 -5.90 14.62 -12.11
C GLU A 319 -4.44 14.57 -12.61
N VAL A 320 -3.80 15.74 -12.80
CA VAL A 320 -2.39 15.78 -13.26
C VAL A 320 -1.39 15.49 -12.14
N LEU A 321 -1.84 15.45 -10.89
CA LEU A 321 -1.01 15.06 -9.76
C LEU A 321 -0.89 13.54 -9.62
N GLY A 322 -1.57 12.80 -10.49
CA GLY A 322 -1.50 11.34 -10.53
C GLY A 322 -1.97 10.70 -9.22
N SER A 323 -1.23 9.71 -8.73
CA SER A 323 -1.55 9.02 -7.48
C SER A 323 -1.33 9.86 -6.22
N ASP A 324 -0.83 11.09 -6.34
CA ASP A 324 -0.58 11.97 -5.19
C ASP A 324 -1.89 12.61 -4.69
N VAL A 325 -2.94 12.69 -5.53
CA VAL A 325 -4.24 13.30 -5.20
C VAL A 325 -5.38 12.57 -5.92
N GLY A 326 -6.57 12.58 -5.33
CA GLY A 326 -7.78 12.01 -5.90
C GLY A 326 -8.15 10.64 -5.37
N ASP A 327 -9.24 10.09 -5.89
CA ASP A 327 -9.69 8.73 -5.58
C ASP A 327 -9.08 7.75 -6.59
N ILE A 328 -8.26 6.83 -6.10
CA ILE A 328 -7.51 5.87 -6.91
C ILE A 328 -8.09 4.45 -6.87
N VAL A 329 -9.32 4.28 -6.33
CA VAL A 329 -10.02 2.98 -6.39
C VAL A 329 -10.34 2.63 -7.85
N GLY A 330 -10.09 1.38 -8.21
CA GLY A 330 -10.20 0.93 -9.59
C GLY A 330 -9.04 1.34 -10.49
N THR A 331 -7.99 1.95 -9.93
CA THR A 331 -6.76 2.33 -10.63
C THR A 331 -5.51 1.90 -9.84
N ALA A 332 -4.34 2.11 -10.39
CA ALA A 332 -3.06 1.98 -9.68
C ALA A 332 -2.92 0.69 -8.83
N SER A 333 -3.31 -0.45 -9.37
CA SER A 333 -3.27 -1.75 -8.70
C SER A 333 -4.20 -1.88 -7.47
N ILE A 334 -5.24 -1.05 -7.37
CA ILE A 334 -6.23 -1.07 -6.28
C ILE A 334 -7.62 -1.44 -6.85
N PRO A 335 -7.92 -2.73 -7.08
CA PRO A 335 -9.22 -3.14 -7.59
C PRO A 335 -10.34 -2.88 -6.58
N GLU A 336 -11.54 -2.51 -7.06
CA GLU A 336 -12.68 -2.34 -6.18
C GLU A 336 -13.06 -3.62 -5.42
N LEU A 337 -12.94 -4.78 -6.07
CA LEU A 337 -13.38 -6.06 -5.52
C LEU A 337 -12.30 -7.12 -5.62
N GLN A 338 -12.02 -7.75 -4.50
CA GLN A 338 -11.26 -9.00 -4.44
C GLN A 338 -12.05 -10.04 -3.66
N ALA A 339 -12.03 -11.29 -4.13
CA ALA A 339 -12.73 -12.37 -3.46
C ALA A 339 -11.97 -13.70 -3.53
N THR A 340 -12.20 -14.53 -2.53
CA THR A 340 -11.75 -15.92 -2.51
C THR A 340 -12.89 -16.83 -2.15
N ALA A 341 -12.94 -18.02 -2.78
CA ALA A 341 -13.84 -19.06 -2.41
C ALA A 341 -13.07 -20.37 -2.23
N MET A 342 -13.38 -21.10 -1.17
CA MET A 342 -12.82 -22.40 -0.89
C MET A 342 -13.96 -23.39 -0.63
N LEU A 343 -13.90 -24.53 -1.31
CA LEU A 343 -14.71 -25.68 -1.03
C LEU A 343 -13.78 -26.82 -0.65
N SER A 344 -13.90 -27.31 0.57
CA SER A 344 -13.19 -28.50 1.04
C SER A 344 -14.16 -29.63 1.27
N TRP A 345 -13.75 -30.85 0.98
CA TRP A 345 -14.49 -32.07 1.26
C TRP A 345 -13.57 -33.10 1.93
N GLU A 346 -14.04 -33.70 2.99
CA GLU A 346 -13.41 -34.84 3.64
C GLU A 346 -14.38 -36.05 3.66
N SER A 347 -13.93 -37.19 3.17
CA SER A 347 -14.76 -38.42 3.11
C SER A 347 -15.16 -38.92 4.50
N SER A 348 -16.28 -39.61 4.60
CA SER A 348 -16.80 -40.15 5.87
C SER A 348 -15.84 -41.13 6.55
N ASP A 349 -14.96 -41.79 5.79
CA ASP A 349 -13.91 -42.68 6.33
C ASP A 349 -12.62 -41.90 6.69
N GLY A 350 -12.56 -40.58 6.48
CA GLY A 350 -11.41 -39.72 6.73
C GLY A 350 -10.21 -39.98 5.83
N LEU A 351 -10.33 -40.84 4.82
CA LEU A 351 -9.22 -41.28 3.97
C LEU A 351 -8.97 -40.38 2.78
N TRP A 352 -9.97 -39.63 2.35
CA TRP A 352 -9.88 -38.71 1.21
C TRP A 352 -10.19 -37.29 1.62
N ARG A 353 -9.40 -36.36 1.07
CA ARG A 353 -9.67 -34.92 1.19
C ARG A 353 -9.47 -34.27 -0.17
N SER A 354 -10.39 -33.40 -0.56
CA SER A 354 -10.22 -32.58 -1.76
C SER A 354 -10.50 -31.10 -1.45
N GLY A 355 -9.95 -30.23 -2.27
CA GLY A 355 -10.23 -28.80 -2.18
C GLY A 355 -10.24 -28.16 -3.54
N LEU A 356 -11.17 -27.20 -3.68
CA LEU A 356 -11.23 -26.23 -4.77
C LEU A 356 -11.01 -24.86 -4.14
N PHE A 357 -10.05 -24.11 -4.66
CA PHE A 357 -9.79 -22.73 -4.27
C PHE A 357 -9.93 -21.83 -5.49
N LEU A 358 -10.75 -20.81 -5.37
CA LEU A 358 -10.93 -19.75 -6.37
C LEU A 358 -10.42 -18.43 -5.82
N ARG A 359 -9.72 -17.68 -6.66
CA ARG A 359 -9.34 -16.27 -6.40
C ARG A 359 -9.85 -15.41 -7.53
N TYR A 360 -10.61 -14.38 -7.18
CA TYR A 360 -11.08 -13.34 -8.08
C TYR A 360 -10.38 -12.01 -7.76
N VAL A 361 -9.93 -11.33 -8.79
CA VAL A 361 -9.43 -9.95 -8.74
C VAL A 361 -10.25 -9.15 -9.73
N GLY A 362 -10.83 -8.05 -9.27
CA GLY A 362 -11.59 -7.12 -10.11
C GLY A 362 -10.72 -6.42 -11.14
N ASP A 363 -11.38 -5.81 -12.11
CA ASP A 363 -10.77 -4.95 -13.11
C ASP A 363 -10.16 -3.69 -12.50
N VAL A 364 -9.15 -3.13 -13.18
CA VAL A 364 -8.56 -1.83 -12.85
C VAL A 364 -8.31 -1.05 -14.13
N GLN A 365 -8.31 0.27 -14.03
CA GLN A 365 -7.93 1.16 -15.13
C GLN A 365 -6.44 1.47 -15.08
N GLU A 366 -5.79 1.34 -16.22
CA GLU A 366 -4.40 1.76 -16.42
C GLU A 366 -4.38 3.20 -16.91
N THR A 367 -4.10 4.12 -15.99
CA THR A 367 -4.20 5.57 -16.27
C THR A 367 -3.04 6.12 -17.09
N SER A 368 -1.94 5.37 -17.25
CA SER A 368 -0.83 5.70 -18.14
C SER A 368 -1.19 5.53 -19.63
N VAL A 369 -2.22 4.73 -19.94
CA VAL A 369 -2.64 4.42 -21.30
C VAL A 369 -4.04 4.96 -21.55
N SER A 370 -4.13 6.00 -22.35
CA SER A 370 -5.42 6.63 -22.70
C SER A 370 -5.61 6.74 -24.21
N ILE A 371 -6.89 6.68 -24.63
CA ILE A 371 -7.32 6.95 -25.98
C ILE A 371 -8.33 8.10 -25.91
N THR A 372 -8.04 9.19 -26.63
CA THR A 372 -8.95 10.34 -26.72
C THR A 372 -9.68 10.32 -28.06
N GLU A 373 -11.01 10.17 -28.02
CA GLU A 373 -11.90 10.25 -29.20
C GLU A 373 -12.80 11.49 -29.07
N GLY A 374 -12.48 12.54 -29.82
CA GLY A 374 -13.19 13.82 -29.73
C GLY A 374 -12.87 14.52 -28.38
N SER A 375 -13.88 14.67 -27.51
CA SER A 375 -13.72 15.25 -26.16
C SER A 375 -13.77 14.19 -25.06
N GLU A 376 -13.82 12.91 -25.40
CA GLU A 376 -13.91 11.81 -24.46
C GLU A 376 -12.58 11.09 -24.35
N THR A 377 -12.00 11.02 -23.15
CA THR A 377 -10.79 10.25 -22.85
C THR A 377 -11.20 8.96 -22.13
N ARG A 378 -10.71 7.82 -22.63
CA ARG A 378 -10.90 6.50 -22.03
C ARG A 378 -9.55 5.93 -21.69
N PHE A 379 -9.42 5.38 -20.48
CA PHE A 379 -8.24 4.65 -20.05
C PHE A 379 -8.33 3.19 -20.45
N TYR A 380 -7.16 2.55 -20.59
CA TYR A 380 -7.11 1.10 -20.83
C TYR A 380 -7.62 0.35 -19.60
N GLU A 381 -8.54 -0.60 -19.81
CA GLU A 381 -9.07 -1.46 -18.76
C GLU A 381 -8.29 -2.78 -18.72
N VAL A 382 -7.62 -3.04 -17.60
CA VAL A 382 -7.04 -4.33 -17.26
C VAL A 382 -8.18 -5.21 -16.74
N PRO A 383 -8.60 -6.25 -17.48
CA PRO A 383 -9.80 -6.99 -17.15
C PRO A 383 -9.64 -7.83 -15.87
N SER A 384 -10.76 -8.12 -15.22
CA SER A 384 -10.80 -8.98 -14.05
C SER A 384 -10.29 -10.40 -14.35
N GLN A 385 -9.74 -11.08 -13.33
CA GLN A 385 -9.23 -12.44 -13.46
C GLN A 385 -9.79 -13.36 -12.36
N THR A 386 -10.15 -14.59 -12.76
CA THR A 386 -10.48 -15.66 -11.82
C THR A 386 -9.54 -16.84 -12.02
N ARG A 387 -8.84 -17.26 -10.97
CA ARG A 387 -7.95 -18.44 -10.99
C ARG A 387 -8.50 -19.52 -10.08
N ALA A 388 -8.42 -20.76 -10.55
CA ALA A 388 -8.90 -21.95 -9.85
C ALA A 388 -7.75 -22.93 -9.58
N ASN A 389 -7.68 -23.44 -8.34
CA ASN A 389 -6.74 -24.47 -7.92
C ASN A 389 -7.53 -25.65 -7.36
N VAL A 390 -7.10 -26.86 -7.64
CA VAL A 390 -7.71 -28.07 -7.09
C VAL A 390 -6.65 -29.01 -6.53
N HIS A 391 -7.03 -29.77 -5.51
CA HIS A 391 -6.18 -30.85 -5.01
C HIS A 391 -7.02 -32.02 -4.52
N LEU A 392 -6.39 -33.20 -4.51
CA LEU A 392 -6.92 -34.43 -3.92
C LEU A 392 -5.83 -35.08 -3.08
N THR A 393 -6.14 -35.39 -1.84
CA THR A 393 -5.25 -36.05 -0.90
C THR A 393 -5.80 -37.42 -0.54
N LYS A 394 -4.98 -38.46 -0.66
CA LYS A 394 -5.23 -39.79 -0.08
C LYS A 394 -4.41 -39.89 1.18
N ARG A 395 -5.08 -40.05 2.32
CA ARG A 395 -4.45 -40.36 3.62
C ARG A 395 -4.19 -41.87 3.73
N ASN A 396 -3.21 -42.23 4.54
CA ASN A 396 -2.77 -43.60 4.76
C ASN A 396 -2.53 -44.33 3.41
N PHE A 397 -1.76 -43.67 2.54
CA PHE A 397 -1.48 -44.14 1.19
C PHE A 397 -0.75 -45.50 1.24
N MET A 398 -1.22 -46.48 0.43
CA MET A 398 -0.72 -47.87 0.43
C MET A 398 -0.80 -48.56 1.82
N ASP A 399 -1.80 -48.21 2.63
CA ASP A 399 -2.02 -48.73 3.97
C ASP A 399 -0.90 -48.41 4.98
N TYR A 400 0.03 -47.50 4.65
CA TYR A 400 0.99 -46.96 5.60
C TYR A 400 0.33 -45.86 6.42
N GLU A 401 0.17 -46.09 7.71
CA GLU A 401 -0.34 -45.07 8.64
C GLU A 401 0.50 -43.81 8.57
N ASN A 402 -0.15 -42.64 8.61
CA ASN A 402 0.49 -41.32 8.56
C ASN A 402 1.20 -40.96 7.25
N LEU A 403 1.12 -41.80 6.18
CA LEU A 403 1.62 -41.47 4.85
C LEU A 403 0.49 -40.84 4.02
N ASN A 404 0.61 -39.58 3.71
CA ASN A 404 -0.38 -38.84 2.90
C ASN A 404 0.22 -38.49 1.53
N LEU A 405 -0.55 -38.77 0.49
CA LEU A 405 -0.19 -38.39 -0.88
C LEU A 405 -1.20 -37.37 -1.40
N THR A 406 -0.73 -36.19 -1.79
CA THR A 406 -1.53 -35.15 -2.42
C THR A 406 -1.12 -34.98 -3.87
N PHE A 407 -2.10 -34.92 -4.75
CA PHE A 407 -1.96 -34.46 -6.12
C PHE A 407 -2.76 -33.17 -6.30
N GLY A 408 -2.17 -32.16 -6.92
CA GLY A 408 -2.86 -30.89 -7.14
C GLY A 408 -2.53 -30.26 -8.49
N VAL A 409 -3.43 -29.40 -8.92
CA VAL A 409 -3.29 -28.58 -10.12
C VAL A 409 -3.61 -27.15 -9.73
N ASN A 410 -2.62 -26.28 -9.90
CA ASN A 410 -2.83 -24.85 -9.76
C ASN A 410 -3.12 -24.24 -11.12
N ASN A 411 -3.99 -23.23 -11.13
CA ASN A 411 -4.49 -22.58 -12.33
C ASN A 411 -5.04 -23.61 -13.33
N VAL A 412 -6.09 -24.31 -12.92
CA VAL A 412 -6.70 -25.42 -13.71
C VAL A 412 -7.14 -24.97 -15.09
N THR A 413 -7.63 -23.73 -15.20
CA THR A 413 -8.12 -23.12 -16.45
C THR A 413 -7.01 -22.64 -17.35
N ASP A 414 -5.76 -22.63 -16.86
CA ASP A 414 -4.59 -22.07 -17.56
C ASP A 414 -4.75 -20.58 -17.90
N GLU A 415 -5.34 -19.83 -16.96
CA GLU A 415 -5.62 -18.41 -17.13
C GLU A 415 -4.31 -17.61 -17.17
N GLU A 416 -4.08 -16.86 -18.24
CA GLU A 416 -2.96 -15.95 -18.37
C GLU A 416 -3.25 -14.64 -17.62
N PRO A 417 -2.22 -13.92 -17.10
CA PRO A 417 -2.45 -12.61 -16.50
C PRO A 417 -2.95 -11.62 -17.56
N PRO A 418 -3.89 -10.73 -17.21
CA PRO A 418 -4.32 -9.66 -18.10
C PRO A 418 -3.14 -8.77 -18.48
N LEU A 419 -3.15 -8.26 -19.71
CA LEU A 419 -2.15 -7.29 -20.17
C LEU A 419 -2.30 -5.96 -19.41
N ALA A 420 -1.17 -5.38 -19.01
CA ALA A 420 -1.07 -4.06 -18.40
C ALA A 420 0.19 -3.35 -18.90
N ASP A 421 0.19 -2.03 -18.86
CA ASP A 421 1.34 -1.18 -19.26
C ASP A 421 2.38 -1.14 -18.15
N THR A 422 3.07 -2.25 -17.96
CA THR A 422 4.12 -2.43 -16.97
C THR A 422 5.33 -3.09 -17.60
N THR A 423 6.47 -3.07 -16.93
CA THR A 423 7.74 -3.65 -17.40
C THR A 423 7.61 -5.10 -17.89
N PHE A 424 6.72 -5.87 -17.30
CA PHE A 424 6.53 -7.29 -17.65
C PHE A 424 5.28 -7.56 -18.50
N GLY A 425 4.54 -6.51 -18.91
CA GLY A 425 3.31 -6.63 -19.68
C GLY A 425 2.09 -7.09 -18.88
N TYR A 426 2.20 -7.18 -17.56
CA TYR A 426 1.10 -7.48 -16.64
C TYR A 426 1.39 -6.90 -15.25
N ASP A 427 0.36 -6.58 -14.47
CA ASP A 427 0.51 -6.11 -13.09
C ASP A 427 0.88 -7.26 -12.15
N GLY A 428 2.15 -7.32 -11.77
CA GLY A 428 2.71 -8.34 -10.88
C GLY A 428 2.26 -8.23 -9.41
N GLN A 429 1.63 -7.13 -9.00
CA GLN A 429 1.06 -6.97 -7.65
C GLN A 429 -0.29 -7.68 -7.55
N LEU A 430 -1.07 -7.67 -8.61
CA LEU A 430 -2.40 -8.26 -8.67
C LEU A 430 -2.39 -9.69 -9.23
N HIS A 431 -1.56 -9.94 -10.23
CA HIS A 431 -1.60 -11.15 -11.05
C HIS A 431 -0.27 -11.92 -11.01
N SER A 432 -0.28 -13.14 -11.49
CA SER A 432 0.90 -14.00 -11.56
C SER A 432 1.02 -14.60 -12.95
N SER A 433 2.21 -14.54 -13.54
CA SER A 433 2.53 -15.15 -14.84
C SER A 433 2.64 -16.67 -14.83
N ARG A 434 2.51 -17.31 -13.65
CA ARG A 434 2.53 -18.77 -13.59
C ARG A 434 1.26 -19.33 -14.24
N GLY A 435 1.42 -20.05 -15.35
CA GLY A 435 0.38 -20.83 -15.98
C GLY A 435 -0.05 -22.03 -15.14
N ARG A 436 -0.76 -22.96 -15.75
CA ARG A 436 -1.17 -24.21 -15.10
C ARG A 436 0.06 -25.05 -14.75
N TYR A 437 0.14 -25.50 -13.50
CA TYR A 437 1.16 -26.46 -13.09
C TYR A 437 0.61 -27.54 -12.17
N PHE A 438 1.18 -28.73 -12.31
CA PHE A 438 0.85 -29.91 -11.53
C PHE A 438 1.87 -30.08 -10.41
N TYR A 439 1.42 -30.53 -9.25
CA TYR A 439 2.32 -30.87 -8.16
C TYR A 439 1.89 -32.13 -7.44
N THR A 440 2.85 -32.78 -6.85
CA THR A 440 2.62 -33.91 -5.95
C THR A 440 3.37 -33.64 -4.65
N SER A 441 2.70 -33.90 -3.52
CA SER A 441 3.30 -33.78 -2.19
C SER A 441 3.14 -35.09 -1.44
N VAL A 442 4.21 -35.54 -0.82
CA VAL A 442 4.23 -36.69 0.08
C VAL A 442 4.55 -36.20 1.48
N ASN A 443 3.67 -36.47 2.42
CA ASN A 443 3.84 -36.11 3.82
C ASN A 443 3.76 -37.36 4.68
N TYR A 444 4.80 -37.60 5.50
CA TYR A 444 4.87 -38.67 6.47
C TYR A 444 5.12 -38.08 7.86
N SER A 445 4.25 -38.43 8.80
CA SER A 445 4.37 -38.03 10.19
C SER A 445 4.87 -39.20 11.03
N PHE A 446 5.93 -38.99 11.80
CA PHE A 446 6.58 -39.99 12.66
C PHE A 446 5.87 -40.10 14.02
#